data_77111918b9717dd5ba2ed233a9850e9d
#
_entry.id   77111918b9717dd5ba2ed233a9850e9d
#
_cell.length_a   1.000
_cell.length_b   1.000
_cell.length_c   1.000
_cell.angle_alpha   90.00
_cell.angle_beta   90.00
_cell.angle_gamma   90.00
#
_symmetry.space_group_name_H-M   'P 1'
#
loop_
_entity.id
_entity.type
_entity.pdbx_description
1 polymer ?
#
loop_
_entity_poly.entity_id
_entity_poly.type
_entity_poly.pdbx_seq_one_letter_code
_entity_poly.pdbx_strand_id
1 'polypeptide(L)'
;MLPASPITLFAGRSAPDLSAAIARESGLPLGDVTLRSFSDGEIYVRYEESIRGTDLFIVQSTPPPAEHWMELFLMIDAARRASADRITAVIPYFGYARQDRKDQPRVSIAARMMAQMLEAGGVSRVLTMDLHAAQIQGFFDIPVDHLYGSAVFEEHFHANASRGFRENLVVVAPDVGASKVARAYAKRLGADLALIDKRRPEANVAEVQNIIGDVAGRNCLLIDDLCDTAGTLTAGARALRDEGALDVKAFCTHPLLSGPALDRIEGSDALSELIVTDTIPLARPSSKIEVISVAPLFADAIHRISSDESVSTLFVD
;
A
#
# COMPACT_ATOMS: atom_id res chain seq x y z
N MET A 1 -3.45 30.61 23.87
CA MET A 1 -3.34 29.52 22.88
C MET A 1 -2.15 29.87 22.01
N LEU A 2 -1.14 29.02 21.90
CA LEU A 2 -0.09 29.21 20.91
C LEU A 2 -0.75 29.04 19.52
N PRO A 3 -0.34 29.80 18.48
CA PRO A 3 -0.85 29.56 17.14
C PRO A 3 -0.51 28.13 16.71
N ALA A 4 -1.42 27.50 15.96
CA ALA A 4 -1.15 26.18 15.41
C ALA A 4 0.13 26.23 14.56
N SER A 5 0.98 25.22 14.68
CA SER A 5 2.20 25.12 13.86
C SER A 5 1.82 25.10 12.38
N PRO A 6 2.51 25.89 11.52
CA PRO A 6 2.24 25.83 10.09
C PRO A 6 2.47 24.42 9.57
N ILE A 7 1.58 23.94 8.70
CA ILE A 7 1.68 22.63 8.06
C ILE A 7 2.58 22.77 6.84
N THR A 8 3.51 21.84 6.67
CA THR A 8 4.37 21.75 5.48
C THR A 8 4.41 20.32 4.95
N LEU A 9 4.32 20.17 3.64
CA LEU A 9 4.29 18.89 2.95
C LEU A 9 5.49 18.78 2.02
N PHE A 10 6.30 17.74 2.18
CA PHE A 10 7.44 17.44 1.34
C PHE A 10 7.35 16.04 0.75
N ALA A 11 7.96 15.83 -0.38
CA ALA A 11 7.97 14.55 -1.07
C ALA A 11 9.40 14.04 -1.32
N GLY A 12 9.60 12.76 -1.09
CA GLY A 12 10.74 12.05 -1.65
C GLY A 12 10.51 11.62 -3.10
N ARG A 13 11.48 10.92 -3.68
CA ARG A 13 11.52 10.61 -5.12
C ARG A 13 10.78 9.35 -5.53
N SER A 14 10.28 8.54 -4.59
CA SER A 14 9.72 7.20 -4.89
C SER A 14 8.35 7.21 -5.56
N ALA A 15 7.50 8.21 -5.28
CA ALA A 15 6.14 8.30 -5.78
C ALA A 15 5.75 9.77 -6.06
N PRO A 16 6.38 10.43 -7.06
CA PRO A 16 6.19 11.86 -7.30
C PRO A 16 4.75 12.21 -7.71
N ASP A 17 4.11 11.39 -8.53
CA ASP A 17 2.74 11.64 -8.99
C ASP A 17 1.72 11.54 -7.85
N LEU A 18 1.84 10.53 -6.98
CA LEU A 18 1.00 10.40 -5.79
C LEU A 18 1.23 11.58 -4.84
N SER A 19 2.50 11.97 -4.61
CA SER A 19 2.81 13.10 -3.73
C SER A 19 2.23 14.41 -4.25
N ALA A 20 2.31 14.64 -5.56
CA ALA A 20 1.69 15.80 -6.21
C ALA A 20 0.14 15.74 -6.14
N ALA A 21 -0.44 14.55 -6.26
CA ALA A 21 -1.87 14.35 -6.10
C ALA A 21 -2.32 14.64 -4.65
N ILE A 22 -1.61 14.14 -3.64
CA ILE A 22 -1.89 14.43 -2.22
C ILE A 22 -1.81 15.94 -1.96
N ALA A 23 -0.78 16.63 -2.48
CA ALA A 23 -0.65 18.07 -2.35
C ALA A 23 -1.85 18.82 -2.95
N ARG A 24 -2.30 18.43 -4.14
CA ARG A 24 -3.46 19.01 -4.80
C ARG A 24 -4.75 18.77 -4.03
N GLU A 25 -5.00 17.54 -3.59
CA GLU A 25 -6.21 17.16 -2.84
C GLU A 25 -6.27 17.82 -1.46
N SER A 26 -5.12 17.96 -0.79
CA SER A 26 -5.03 18.63 0.51
C SER A 26 -5.03 20.16 0.40
N GLY A 27 -4.82 20.74 -0.78
CA GLY A 27 -4.61 22.18 -0.94
C GLY A 27 -3.30 22.70 -0.31
N LEU A 28 -2.40 21.78 0.10
CA LEU A 28 -1.09 22.12 0.64
C LEU A 28 -0.05 22.02 -0.47
N PRO A 29 0.69 23.10 -0.79
CA PRO A 29 1.76 23.00 -1.78
C PRO A 29 2.88 22.08 -1.29
N LEU A 30 3.53 21.36 -2.21
CA LEU A 30 4.79 20.71 -1.89
C LEU A 30 5.86 21.77 -1.63
N GLY A 31 6.56 21.62 -0.51
CA GLY A 31 7.70 22.45 -0.18
C GLY A 31 8.91 22.11 -1.05
N ASP A 32 9.82 23.05 -1.17
CA ASP A 32 11.00 22.91 -2.00
C ASP A 32 12.13 22.19 -1.23
N VAL A 33 12.56 21.05 -1.78
CA VAL A 33 13.61 20.21 -1.22
C VAL A 33 14.55 19.72 -2.33
N THR A 34 15.85 19.93 -2.15
CA THR A 34 16.87 19.35 -3.02
C THR A 34 17.18 17.92 -2.61
N LEU A 35 16.85 16.99 -3.48
CA LEU A 35 17.17 15.56 -3.38
C LEU A 35 18.07 15.17 -4.55
N ARG A 36 19.30 14.79 -4.28
CA ARG A 36 20.26 14.37 -5.31
C ARG A 36 21.15 13.24 -4.80
N SER A 37 21.75 12.51 -5.72
CA SER A 37 22.82 11.57 -5.39
C SER A 37 24.16 12.13 -5.82
N PHE A 38 25.19 11.90 -5.01
CA PHE A 38 26.57 12.13 -5.40
C PHE A 38 27.02 11.08 -6.42
N SER A 39 28.20 11.28 -7.00
CA SER A 39 28.75 10.36 -8.01
C SER A 39 29.04 8.94 -7.49
N ASP A 40 29.22 8.80 -6.19
CA ASP A 40 29.40 7.53 -5.47
C ASP A 40 28.08 6.86 -5.06
N GLY A 41 26.93 7.55 -5.30
CA GLY A 41 25.59 7.06 -4.98
C GLY A 41 25.05 7.52 -3.64
N GLU A 42 25.82 8.21 -2.79
CA GLU A 42 25.31 8.76 -1.54
C GLU A 42 24.23 9.82 -1.79
N ILE A 43 23.18 9.80 -0.96
CA ILE A 43 22.03 10.70 -1.09
C ILE A 43 22.29 11.99 -0.30
N TYR A 44 22.00 13.12 -0.93
CA TYR A 44 22.04 14.44 -0.33
C TYR A 44 20.64 15.02 -0.22
N VAL A 45 20.30 15.54 0.96
CA VAL A 45 19.01 16.18 1.26
C VAL A 45 19.23 17.59 1.78
N ARG A 46 18.46 18.54 1.24
CA ARG A 46 18.43 19.91 1.78
C ARG A 46 17.03 20.52 1.57
N TYR A 47 16.41 20.98 2.65
CA TYR A 47 15.21 21.81 2.57
C TYR A 47 15.61 23.24 2.13
N GLU A 48 14.96 23.77 1.10
CA GLU A 48 15.29 25.08 0.53
C GLU A 48 14.54 26.24 1.22
N GLU A 49 13.62 25.91 2.11
CA GLU A 49 12.84 26.84 2.89
C GLU A 49 12.94 26.56 4.40
N SER A 50 12.54 27.55 5.23
CA SER A 50 12.55 27.37 6.66
C SER A 50 11.41 26.51 7.13
N ILE A 51 11.72 25.36 7.73
CA ILE A 51 10.76 24.42 8.31
C ILE A 51 10.77 24.47 9.85
N ARG A 52 11.38 25.48 10.44
CA ARG A 52 11.45 25.63 11.90
C ARG A 52 10.06 25.82 12.51
N GLY A 53 9.73 24.96 13.48
CA GLY A 53 8.47 25.03 14.21
C GLY A 53 7.26 24.63 13.37
N THR A 54 7.45 23.92 12.24
CA THR A 54 6.35 23.44 11.41
C THR A 54 5.91 22.03 11.80
N ASP A 55 4.64 21.71 11.53
CA ASP A 55 4.14 20.35 11.50
C ASP A 55 4.43 19.78 10.10
N LEU A 56 5.45 18.94 10.04
CA LEU A 56 6.06 18.51 8.78
C LEU A 56 5.59 17.11 8.39
N PHE A 57 5.05 16.98 7.19
CA PHE A 57 4.67 15.70 6.58
C PHE A 57 5.65 15.36 5.45
N ILE A 58 6.22 14.15 5.48
CA ILE A 58 7.14 13.64 4.45
C ILE A 58 6.47 12.47 3.74
N VAL A 59 6.10 12.64 2.47
CA VAL A 59 5.50 11.59 1.66
C VAL A 59 6.59 10.81 0.94
N GLN A 60 6.74 9.53 1.29
CA GLN A 60 7.71 8.64 0.67
C GLN A 60 7.26 7.19 0.76
N SER A 61 6.83 6.59 -0.33
CA SER A 61 6.72 5.14 -0.43
C SER A 61 8.10 4.49 -0.40
N THR A 62 8.19 3.28 0.15
CA THR A 62 9.49 2.63 0.36
C THR A 62 9.61 1.27 -0.33
N PRO A 63 9.20 1.16 -1.64
CA PRO A 63 9.51 -0.03 -2.41
C PRO A 63 11.02 -0.17 -2.65
N PRO A 64 11.52 -1.32 -3.10
CA PRO A 64 12.89 -1.41 -3.61
C PRO A 64 13.14 -0.35 -4.71
N PRO A 65 14.38 0.19 -4.80
CA PRO A 65 15.56 -0.19 -4.04
C PRO A 65 15.59 0.39 -2.63
N ALA A 66 16.47 -0.12 -1.75
CA ALA A 66 16.58 0.28 -0.34
C ALA A 66 16.92 1.77 -0.13
N GLU A 67 17.39 2.44 -1.17
CA GLU A 67 17.68 3.87 -1.22
C GLU A 67 16.45 4.73 -0.90
N HIS A 68 15.23 4.27 -1.18
CA HIS A 68 14.01 4.98 -0.78
C HIS A 68 13.86 5.08 0.74
N TRP A 69 14.28 4.05 1.49
CA TRP A 69 14.37 4.11 2.93
C TRP A 69 15.47 5.04 3.40
N MET A 70 16.65 4.97 2.78
CA MET A 70 17.78 5.83 3.14
C MET A 70 17.42 7.31 2.88
N GLU A 71 16.78 7.61 1.76
CA GLU A 71 16.30 8.95 1.45
C GLU A 71 15.33 9.47 2.52
N LEU A 72 14.34 8.66 2.92
CA LEU A 72 13.40 9.01 3.98
C LEU A 72 14.11 9.30 5.31
N PHE A 73 15.06 8.46 5.71
CA PHE A 73 15.82 8.67 6.95
C PHE A 73 16.64 9.96 6.90
N LEU A 74 17.25 10.27 5.77
CA LEU A 74 18.00 11.53 5.60
C LEU A 74 17.07 12.76 5.59
N MET A 75 15.89 12.67 5.00
CA MET A 75 14.88 13.73 5.07
C MET A 75 14.44 13.98 6.51
N ILE A 76 14.21 12.91 7.29
CA ILE A 76 13.83 13.00 8.69
C ILE A 76 14.95 13.63 9.53
N ASP A 77 16.21 13.19 9.39
CA ASP A 77 17.34 13.76 10.12
C ASP A 77 17.54 15.25 9.79
N ALA A 78 17.44 15.62 8.51
CA ALA A 78 17.54 17.01 8.09
C ALA A 78 16.41 17.87 8.68
N ALA A 79 15.17 17.36 8.70
CA ALA A 79 14.02 18.04 9.29
C ALA A 79 14.19 18.27 10.79
N ARG A 80 14.61 17.23 11.52
CA ARG A 80 14.90 17.30 12.95
C ARG A 80 15.99 18.34 13.26
N ARG A 81 17.08 18.36 12.48
CA ARG A 81 18.17 19.34 12.65
C ARG A 81 17.76 20.76 12.29
N ALA A 82 16.80 20.92 11.38
CA ALA A 82 16.21 22.19 11.04
C ALA A 82 15.14 22.67 12.05
N SER A 83 14.89 21.89 13.10
CA SER A 83 13.95 22.18 14.19
C SER A 83 12.48 22.21 13.73
N ALA A 84 12.05 21.29 12.87
CA ALA A 84 10.65 20.99 12.69
C ALA A 84 10.04 20.62 14.06
N ASP A 85 8.79 20.99 14.31
CA ASP A 85 8.13 20.77 15.60
C ASP A 85 7.64 19.32 15.71
N ARG A 86 6.90 18.85 14.69
CA ARG A 86 6.47 17.46 14.55
C ARG A 86 6.92 16.94 13.19
N ILE A 87 7.24 15.66 13.10
CA ILE A 87 7.57 14.99 11.83
C ILE A 87 6.68 13.77 11.69
N THR A 88 5.78 13.82 10.70
CA THR A 88 4.94 12.69 10.30
C THR A 88 5.51 12.04 9.05
N ALA A 89 5.89 10.78 9.14
CA ALA A 89 6.28 9.99 7.98
C ALA A 89 5.02 9.41 7.30
N VAL A 90 4.70 9.90 6.11
CA VAL A 90 3.60 9.41 5.26
C VAL A 90 4.19 8.38 4.32
N ILE A 91 3.94 7.10 4.61
CA ILE A 91 4.54 5.97 3.89
C ILE A 91 3.41 5.15 3.23
N PRO A 92 2.95 5.52 2.03
CA PRO A 92 1.84 4.83 1.36
C PRO A 92 2.11 3.34 1.18
N TYR A 93 3.32 2.96 0.81
CA TYR A 93 3.80 1.58 0.83
C TYR A 93 4.98 1.42 1.80
N PHE A 94 4.80 0.58 2.81
CA PHE A 94 5.82 0.28 3.82
C PHE A 94 6.63 -0.96 3.40
N GLY A 95 7.80 -0.73 2.85
CA GLY A 95 8.72 -1.80 2.46
C GLY A 95 9.20 -2.62 3.66
N TYR A 96 9.60 -3.89 3.42
CA TYR A 96 9.97 -4.87 4.45
C TYR A 96 8.82 -5.33 5.37
N ALA A 97 7.58 -4.88 5.18
CA ALA A 97 6.42 -5.31 5.98
C ALA A 97 6.19 -6.83 5.94
N ARG A 98 6.65 -7.53 4.89
CA ARG A 98 6.58 -8.99 4.76
C ARG A 98 7.53 -9.74 5.71
N GLN A 99 8.46 -9.04 6.38
CA GLN A 99 9.41 -9.58 7.34
C GLN A 99 9.01 -9.15 8.76
N ASP A 100 7.76 -9.44 9.14
CA ASP A 100 7.14 -9.05 10.42
C ASP A 100 7.39 -10.06 11.55
N ARG A 101 7.87 -11.25 11.22
CA ARG A 101 8.13 -12.35 12.15
C ARG A 101 9.31 -13.21 11.68
N LYS A 102 9.80 -14.05 12.58
CA LYS A 102 10.76 -15.09 12.21
C LYS A 102 10.03 -16.27 11.61
N ASP A 103 10.18 -16.49 10.33
CA ASP A 103 9.71 -17.68 9.60
C ASP A 103 10.73 -18.83 9.66
N GLN A 104 11.99 -18.50 9.92
CA GLN A 104 13.09 -19.42 10.07
C GLN A 104 14.03 -19.01 11.22
N PRO A 105 14.87 -19.91 11.73
CA PRO A 105 15.92 -19.54 12.67
C PRO A 105 16.94 -18.58 12.05
N ARG A 106 17.39 -17.60 12.83
CA ARG A 106 18.48 -16.66 12.49
C ARG A 106 18.14 -15.64 11.39
N VAL A 107 16.86 -15.40 11.12
CA VAL A 107 16.40 -14.31 10.25
C VAL A 107 16.11 -13.03 11.05
N SER A 108 16.11 -11.90 10.36
CA SER A 108 15.71 -10.61 10.94
C SER A 108 14.19 -10.49 11.05
N ILE A 109 13.73 -9.54 11.87
CA ILE A 109 12.38 -8.97 11.82
C ILE A 109 12.57 -7.55 11.25
N ALA A 110 12.69 -7.45 9.93
CA ALA A 110 13.08 -6.20 9.29
C ALA A 110 12.02 -5.10 9.46
N ALA A 111 10.73 -5.44 9.49
CA ALA A 111 9.67 -4.47 9.75
C ALA A 111 9.88 -3.76 11.10
N ARG A 112 10.29 -4.48 12.15
CA ARG A 112 10.61 -3.87 13.44
C ARG A 112 11.86 -2.99 13.38
N MET A 113 12.88 -3.42 12.65
CA MET A 113 14.10 -2.60 12.48
C MET A 113 13.76 -1.27 11.79
N MET A 114 12.93 -1.28 10.74
CA MET A 114 12.50 -0.05 10.06
C MET A 114 11.71 0.86 11.01
N ALA A 115 10.81 0.31 11.82
CA ALA A 115 10.07 1.07 12.81
C ALA A 115 11.02 1.77 13.81
N GLN A 116 11.97 1.02 14.37
CA GLN A 116 12.95 1.58 15.30
C GLN A 116 13.85 2.65 14.66
N MET A 117 14.22 2.51 13.39
CA MET A 117 15.01 3.52 12.68
C MET A 117 14.22 4.81 12.46
N LEU A 118 12.93 4.74 12.15
CA LEU A 118 12.04 5.91 12.03
C LEU A 118 11.96 6.66 13.37
N GLU A 119 11.73 5.96 14.46
CA GLU A 119 11.65 6.54 15.80
C GLU A 119 12.98 7.16 16.24
N ALA A 120 14.09 6.45 16.06
CA ALA A 120 15.43 6.97 16.36
C ALA A 120 15.77 8.21 15.52
N GLY A 121 15.29 8.29 14.29
CA GLY A 121 15.39 9.47 13.41
C GLY A 121 14.64 10.68 13.94
N GLY A 122 13.59 10.48 14.73
CA GLY A 122 12.80 11.54 15.35
C GLY A 122 11.41 11.72 14.73
N VAL A 123 10.89 10.68 14.06
CA VAL A 123 9.48 10.64 13.61
C VAL A 123 8.59 10.61 14.86
N SER A 124 7.55 11.43 14.87
CA SER A 124 6.56 11.51 15.95
C SER A 124 5.25 10.75 15.61
N ARG A 125 5.04 10.41 14.34
CA ARG A 125 3.85 9.68 13.84
C ARG A 125 4.16 9.03 12.50
N VAL A 126 3.55 7.88 12.23
CA VAL A 126 3.55 7.23 10.93
C VAL A 126 2.13 7.18 10.39
N LEU A 127 1.94 7.57 9.13
CA LEU A 127 0.71 7.38 8.35
C LEU A 127 1.02 6.41 7.21
N THR A 128 0.32 5.29 7.14
CA THR A 128 0.58 4.25 6.14
C THR A 128 -0.70 3.55 5.70
N MET A 129 -0.62 2.69 4.68
CA MET A 129 -1.77 1.97 4.15
C MET A 129 -1.46 0.47 4.03
N ASP A 130 -2.46 -0.37 4.30
CA ASP A 130 -2.47 -1.84 4.13
C ASP A 130 -1.13 -2.50 4.45
N LEU A 131 -0.70 -2.34 5.71
CA LEU A 131 0.46 -3.10 6.20
C LEU A 131 0.22 -4.60 6.02
N HIS A 132 1.18 -5.31 5.44
CA HIS A 132 1.09 -6.75 5.20
C HIS A 132 0.60 -7.55 6.43
N ALA A 133 0.92 -7.06 7.62
CA ALA A 133 0.44 -7.58 8.88
C ALA A 133 0.07 -6.41 9.80
N ALA A 134 -1.21 -6.28 10.17
CA ALA A 134 -1.69 -5.16 10.97
C ALA A 134 -0.98 -5.02 12.33
N GLN A 135 -0.46 -6.13 12.88
CA GLN A 135 0.31 -6.15 14.13
C GLN A 135 1.65 -5.40 14.04
N ILE A 136 2.14 -5.04 12.85
CA ILE A 136 3.34 -4.18 12.67
C ILE A 136 3.16 -2.85 13.39
N GLN A 137 1.93 -2.34 13.52
CA GLN A 137 1.63 -1.15 14.32
C GLN A 137 2.17 -1.26 15.76
N GLY A 138 2.18 -2.47 16.32
CA GLY A 138 2.72 -2.75 17.65
C GLY A 138 4.26 -2.79 17.72
N PHE A 139 4.97 -2.56 16.62
CA PHE A 139 6.43 -2.41 16.61
C PHE A 139 6.87 -0.97 16.90
N PHE A 140 5.92 -0.04 16.89
CA PHE A 140 6.14 1.37 17.13
C PHE A 140 5.72 1.75 18.55
N ASP A 141 6.52 2.59 19.19
CA ASP A 141 6.18 3.27 20.44
C ASP A 141 5.51 4.65 20.19
N ILE A 142 5.44 5.07 18.92
CA ILE A 142 4.76 6.28 18.45
C ILE A 142 3.42 5.92 17.77
N PRO A 143 2.49 6.89 17.62
CA PRO A 143 1.24 6.67 16.90
C PRO A 143 1.44 6.22 15.46
N VAL A 144 0.63 5.24 15.05
CA VAL A 144 0.56 4.75 13.65
C VAL A 144 -0.89 4.84 13.19
N ASP A 145 -1.13 5.65 12.19
CA ASP A 145 -2.42 5.70 11.49
C ASP A 145 -2.35 4.77 10.27
N HIS A 146 -3.11 3.68 10.36
CA HIS A 146 -3.11 2.62 9.37
C HIS A 146 -4.38 2.69 8.52
N LEU A 147 -4.29 3.28 7.32
CA LEU A 147 -5.38 3.38 6.36
C LEU A 147 -5.61 2.06 5.64
N TYR A 148 -6.80 1.88 5.09
CA TYR A 148 -7.18 0.70 4.31
C TYR A 148 -7.59 1.08 2.89
N GLY A 149 -6.99 0.44 1.90
CA GLY A 149 -7.31 0.61 0.48
C GLY A 149 -8.74 0.19 0.14
N SER A 150 -9.38 -0.60 1.02
CA SER A 150 -10.77 -1.02 0.86
C SER A 150 -11.75 0.15 0.68
N ALA A 151 -11.52 1.29 1.34
CA ALA A 151 -12.40 2.45 1.24
C ALA A 151 -12.43 3.02 -0.18
N VAL A 152 -11.23 3.21 -0.77
CA VAL A 152 -11.08 3.75 -2.13
C VAL A 152 -11.56 2.73 -3.17
N PHE A 153 -11.26 1.45 -2.96
CA PHE A 153 -11.69 0.39 -3.87
C PHE A 153 -13.21 0.22 -3.87
N GLU A 154 -13.87 0.24 -2.71
CA GLU A 154 -15.31 0.10 -2.62
C GLU A 154 -16.03 1.21 -3.40
N GLU A 155 -15.62 2.45 -3.24
CA GLU A 155 -16.15 3.59 -3.98
C GLU A 155 -15.96 3.39 -5.50
N HIS A 156 -14.74 3.07 -5.91
CA HIS A 156 -14.42 2.78 -7.31
C HIS A 156 -15.25 1.62 -7.88
N PHE A 157 -15.38 0.52 -7.14
CA PHE A 157 -16.13 -0.66 -7.56
C PHE A 157 -17.62 -0.35 -7.77
N HIS A 158 -18.22 0.40 -6.84
CA HIS A 158 -19.63 0.79 -6.97
C HIS A 158 -19.88 1.74 -8.14
N ALA A 159 -18.93 2.63 -8.45
CA ALA A 159 -19.04 3.59 -9.54
C ALA A 159 -18.82 2.94 -10.92
N ASN A 160 -17.85 2.01 -11.04
CA ASN A 160 -17.29 1.57 -12.32
C ASN A 160 -17.56 0.10 -12.66
N ALA A 161 -17.77 -0.79 -11.67
CA ALA A 161 -18.04 -2.18 -11.96
C ALA A 161 -19.39 -2.36 -12.69
N SER A 162 -19.37 -3.06 -13.81
CA SER A 162 -20.59 -3.33 -14.55
C SER A 162 -21.61 -4.08 -13.70
N ARG A 163 -22.91 -3.84 -13.95
CA ARG A 163 -23.99 -4.57 -13.27
C ARG A 163 -23.83 -6.09 -13.43
N GLY A 164 -23.47 -6.54 -14.62
CA GLY A 164 -23.27 -7.97 -14.88
C GLY A 164 -22.14 -8.59 -14.07
N PHE A 165 -21.06 -7.84 -13.78
CA PHE A 165 -19.98 -8.33 -12.92
C PHE A 165 -20.41 -8.38 -11.44
N ARG A 166 -21.18 -7.38 -10.97
CA ARG A 166 -21.67 -7.32 -9.59
C ARG A 166 -22.73 -8.39 -9.28
N GLU A 167 -23.52 -8.78 -10.29
CA GLU A 167 -24.45 -9.90 -10.17
C GLU A 167 -23.64 -11.20 -10.03
N ASN A 168 -23.97 -12.04 -9.04
CA ASN A 168 -23.26 -13.29 -8.72
C ASN A 168 -21.77 -13.13 -8.35
N LEU A 169 -21.42 -12.02 -7.67
CA LEU A 169 -20.07 -11.77 -7.21
C LEU A 169 -19.65 -12.72 -6.08
N VAL A 170 -18.43 -13.23 -6.18
CA VAL A 170 -17.71 -13.92 -5.10
C VAL A 170 -16.40 -13.24 -4.87
N VAL A 171 -16.13 -12.81 -3.63
CA VAL A 171 -14.82 -12.33 -3.22
C VAL A 171 -13.95 -13.53 -2.87
N VAL A 172 -12.73 -13.57 -3.38
CA VAL A 172 -11.83 -14.70 -3.24
C VAL A 172 -10.56 -14.30 -2.50
N ALA A 173 -10.30 -15.00 -1.39
CA ALA A 173 -9.00 -14.91 -0.72
C ALA A 173 -7.97 -15.76 -1.48
N PRO A 174 -6.84 -15.20 -1.93
CA PRO A 174 -5.81 -15.95 -2.66
C PRO A 174 -5.07 -16.97 -1.81
N ASP A 175 -5.15 -16.88 -0.48
CA ASP A 175 -4.65 -17.85 0.48
C ASP A 175 -5.33 -17.65 1.85
N VAL A 176 -5.01 -18.52 2.81
CA VAL A 176 -5.57 -18.48 4.18
C VAL A 176 -5.22 -17.18 4.92
N GLY A 177 -4.04 -16.61 4.67
CA GLY A 177 -3.59 -15.34 5.29
C GLY A 177 -4.47 -14.16 4.93
N ALA A 178 -4.92 -14.10 3.67
CA ALA A 178 -5.79 -13.04 3.16
C ALA A 178 -7.29 -13.21 3.54
N SER A 179 -7.67 -14.32 4.17
CA SER A 179 -9.09 -14.66 4.43
C SER A 179 -9.84 -13.62 5.27
N LYS A 180 -9.16 -12.98 6.23
CA LYS A 180 -9.78 -11.92 7.07
C LYS A 180 -10.10 -10.67 6.23
N VAL A 181 -9.16 -10.25 5.40
CA VAL A 181 -9.31 -9.08 4.52
C VAL A 181 -10.39 -9.37 3.47
N ALA A 182 -10.31 -10.50 2.77
CA ALA A 182 -11.32 -10.89 1.78
C ALA A 182 -12.72 -10.97 2.38
N ARG A 183 -12.88 -11.45 3.62
CA ARG A 183 -14.16 -11.46 4.34
C ARG A 183 -14.71 -10.05 4.58
N ALA A 184 -13.85 -9.09 4.92
CA ALA A 184 -14.27 -7.69 5.09
C ALA A 184 -14.80 -7.13 3.76
N TYR A 185 -14.10 -7.37 2.65
CA TYR A 185 -14.55 -7.00 1.32
C TYR A 185 -15.88 -7.69 0.92
N ALA A 186 -16.00 -9.00 1.15
CA ALA A 186 -17.23 -9.74 0.85
C ALA A 186 -18.45 -9.14 1.59
N LYS A 187 -18.27 -8.83 2.88
CA LYS A 187 -19.33 -8.20 3.69
C LYS A 187 -19.74 -6.84 3.14
N ARG A 188 -18.79 -5.99 2.73
CA ARG A 188 -19.03 -4.63 2.21
C ARG A 188 -19.70 -4.66 0.84
N LEU A 189 -19.24 -5.56 -0.02
CA LEU A 189 -19.77 -5.71 -1.38
C LEU A 189 -21.06 -6.54 -1.44
N GLY A 190 -21.53 -7.08 -0.30
CA GLY A 190 -22.70 -7.94 -0.24
C GLY A 190 -22.52 -9.24 -1.03
N ALA A 191 -21.30 -9.77 -1.07
CA ALA A 191 -20.90 -10.91 -1.87
C ALA A 191 -20.59 -12.14 -1.01
N ASP A 192 -20.61 -13.33 -1.63
CA ASP A 192 -20.12 -14.55 -1.02
C ASP A 192 -18.58 -14.55 -0.93
N LEU A 193 -18.04 -15.44 -0.11
CA LEU A 193 -16.60 -15.60 0.09
C LEU A 193 -16.15 -16.98 -0.35
N ALA A 194 -15.07 -17.03 -1.14
CA ALA A 194 -14.32 -18.24 -1.42
C ALA A 194 -12.86 -18.11 -1.00
N LEU A 195 -12.16 -19.22 -0.87
CA LEU A 195 -10.76 -19.29 -0.44
C LEU A 195 -10.00 -20.26 -1.35
N ILE A 196 -8.84 -19.86 -1.81
CA ILE A 196 -7.89 -20.74 -2.49
C ILE A 196 -6.95 -21.34 -1.43
N ASP A 197 -7.09 -22.66 -1.21
CA ASP A 197 -6.16 -23.41 -0.36
C ASP A 197 -4.93 -23.82 -1.18
N LYS A 198 -3.76 -23.35 -0.75
CA LYS A 198 -2.48 -23.61 -1.41
C LYS A 198 -1.60 -24.46 -0.53
N ARG A 199 -1.07 -25.54 -1.05
CA ARG A 199 0.13 -26.16 -0.50
C ARG A 199 1.35 -25.66 -1.26
N ARG A 200 2.41 -25.39 -0.53
CA ARG A 200 3.75 -25.09 -1.09
C ARG A 200 4.61 -26.32 -0.85
N PRO A 201 4.74 -27.24 -1.83
CA PRO A 201 5.64 -28.38 -1.69
C PRO A 201 7.11 -27.95 -1.62
N GLU A 202 7.44 -26.80 -2.27
CA GLU A 202 8.77 -26.18 -2.26
C GLU A 202 8.69 -24.66 -2.24
N ALA A 203 9.79 -23.99 -1.84
CA ALA A 203 9.88 -22.53 -1.87
C ALA A 203 9.69 -22.01 -3.31
N ASN A 204 8.76 -21.06 -3.49
CA ASN A 204 8.39 -20.42 -4.77
C ASN A 204 7.58 -21.26 -5.77
N VAL A 205 7.16 -22.48 -5.45
CA VAL A 205 6.20 -23.26 -6.23
C VAL A 205 4.87 -23.30 -5.47
N ALA A 206 3.87 -22.59 -5.94
CA ALA A 206 2.52 -22.64 -5.38
C ALA A 206 1.64 -23.50 -6.30
N GLU A 207 1.21 -24.65 -5.81
CA GLU A 207 0.14 -25.42 -6.44
C GLU A 207 -1.18 -25.10 -5.74
N VAL A 208 -2.19 -24.72 -6.53
CA VAL A 208 -3.57 -24.63 -6.03
C VAL A 208 -4.08 -26.03 -5.84
N GLN A 209 -4.45 -26.40 -4.61
CA GLN A 209 -4.94 -27.75 -4.33
C GLN A 209 -6.46 -27.84 -4.24
N ASN A 210 -7.11 -26.78 -3.76
CA ASN A 210 -8.56 -26.79 -3.59
C ASN A 210 -9.11 -25.35 -3.55
N ILE A 211 -10.35 -25.19 -4.02
CA ILE A 211 -11.12 -23.97 -3.83
C ILE A 211 -12.26 -24.28 -2.86
N ILE A 212 -12.30 -23.53 -1.76
CA ILE A 212 -13.35 -23.65 -0.74
C ILE A 212 -14.37 -22.56 -1.01
N GLY A 213 -15.57 -22.91 -1.32
CA GLY A 213 -16.67 -22.04 -1.74
C GLY A 213 -17.15 -22.34 -3.16
N ASP A 214 -18.31 -21.79 -3.53
CA ASP A 214 -18.91 -22.01 -4.83
C ASP A 214 -18.53 -20.87 -5.79
N VAL A 215 -17.80 -21.20 -6.87
CA VAL A 215 -17.29 -20.25 -7.86
C VAL A 215 -17.80 -20.55 -9.27
N ALA A 216 -18.41 -21.73 -9.48
CA ALA A 216 -18.92 -22.11 -10.79
C ALA A 216 -20.08 -21.21 -11.23
N GLY A 217 -19.99 -20.66 -12.42
CA GLY A 217 -20.99 -19.70 -12.93
C GLY A 217 -21.00 -18.34 -12.21
N ARG A 218 -19.94 -18.01 -11.47
CA ARG A 218 -19.82 -16.78 -10.68
C ARG A 218 -18.75 -15.85 -11.23
N ASN A 219 -18.86 -14.56 -10.92
CA ASN A 219 -17.82 -13.58 -11.14
C ASN A 219 -16.93 -13.51 -9.89
N CYS A 220 -15.64 -13.67 -10.06
CA CYS A 220 -14.69 -13.76 -8.97
C CYS A 220 -13.84 -12.50 -8.86
N LEU A 221 -13.70 -11.97 -7.64
CA LEU A 221 -12.81 -10.87 -7.31
C LEU A 221 -11.76 -11.33 -6.32
N LEU A 222 -10.53 -11.54 -6.79
CA LEU A 222 -9.37 -11.83 -5.95
C LEU A 222 -8.94 -10.57 -5.20
N ILE A 223 -8.73 -10.67 -3.88
CA ILE A 223 -8.29 -9.55 -3.04
C ILE A 223 -6.95 -9.88 -2.39
N ASP A 224 -5.95 -9.03 -2.59
CA ASP A 224 -4.64 -9.15 -1.95
C ASP A 224 -4.12 -7.78 -1.51
N ASP A 225 -3.21 -7.74 -0.54
CA ASP A 225 -2.53 -6.50 -0.12
C ASP A 225 -1.40 -6.13 -1.08
N LEU A 226 -0.71 -7.12 -1.63
CA LEU A 226 0.52 -6.94 -2.42
C LEU A 226 0.57 -7.88 -3.63
N CYS A 227 0.80 -7.31 -4.81
CA CYS A 227 1.16 -8.08 -6.01
C CYS A 227 2.66 -7.93 -6.31
N ASP A 228 3.46 -8.96 -6.00
CA ASP A 228 4.91 -8.97 -6.27
C ASP A 228 5.19 -9.53 -7.68
N THR A 229 5.37 -10.82 -7.83
CA THR A 229 5.70 -11.44 -9.14
C THR A 229 4.48 -11.87 -9.95
N ALA A 230 3.28 -11.60 -9.44
CA ALA A 230 1.97 -12.00 -9.99
C ALA A 230 1.76 -13.51 -10.17
N GLY A 231 2.71 -14.36 -9.75
CA GLY A 231 2.58 -15.82 -9.90
C GLY A 231 1.38 -16.38 -9.14
N THR A 232 1.22 -15.99 -7.89
CA THR A 232 0.08 -16.37 -7.04
C THR A 232 -1.25 -15.92 -7.63
N LEU A 233 -1.30 -14.66 -8.09
CA LEU A 233 -2.50 -14.04 -8.62
C LEU A 233 -2.97 -14.75 -9.91
N THR A 234 -2.05 -14.94 -10.87
CA THR A 234 -2.41 -15.55 -12.18
C THR A 234 -2.71 -17.04 -12.04
N ALA A 235 -2.00 -17.77 -11.16
CA ALA A 235 -2.34 -19.17 -10.87
C ALA A 235 -3.69 -19.31 -10.18
N GLY A 236 -4.03 -18.42 -9.25
CA GLY A 236 -5.33 -18.36 -8.60
C GLY A 236 -6.46 -18.07 -9.61
N ALA A 237 -6.25 -17.08 -10.49
CA ALA A 237 -7.20 -16.76 -11.54
C ALA A 237 -7.44 -17.96 -12.50
N ARG A 238 -6.38 -18.66 -12.86
CA ARG A 238 -6.48 -19.88 -13.69
C ARG A 238 -7.31 -20.95 -12.99
N ALA A 239 -7.02 -21.25 -11.73
CA ALA A 239 -7.75 -22.27 -10.98
C ALA A 239 -9.25 -21.92 -10.87
N LEU A 240 -9.58 -20.65 -10.61
CA LEU A 240 -10.98 -20.20 -10.58
C LEU A 240 -11.69 -20.40 -11.93
N ARG A 241 -11.01 -20.11 -13.05
CA ARG A 241 -11.54 -20.34 -14.40
C ARG A 241 -11.72 -21.84 -14.69
N ASP A 242 -10.79 -22.67 -14.28
CA ASP A 242 -10.84 -24.12 -14.44
C ASP A 242 -12.00 -24.74 -13.64
N GLU A 243 -12.37 -24.13 -12.49
CA GLU A 243 -13.55 -24.48 -11.68
C GLU A 243 -14.85 -23.81 -12.18
N GLY A 244 -14.82 -23.18 -13.34
CA GLY A 244 -16.01 -22.66 -14.02
C GLY A 244 -16.42 -21.23 -13.66
N ALA A 245 -15.55 -20.43 -13.09
CA ALA A 245 -15.80 -19.00 -12.90
C ALA A 245 -16.03 -18.30 -14.25
N LEU A 246 -17.02 -17.40 -14.32
CA LEU A 246 -17.38 -16.67 -15.55
C LEU A 246 -16.35 -15.61 -15.90
N ASP A 247 -15.93 -14.84 -14.92
CA ASP A 247 -14.92 -13.79 -15.06
C ASP A 247 -14.10 -13.69 -13.78
N VAL A 248 -12.83 -13.35 -13.90
CA VAL A 248 -11.93 -13.18 -12.76
C VAL A 248 -11.22 -11.86 -12.89
N LYS A 249 -11.50 -10.97 -11.93
CA LYS A 249 -10.77 -9.72 -11.68
C LYS A 249 -10.01 -9.80 -10.37
N ALA A 250 -9.07 -8.90 -10.20
CA ALA A 250 -8.34 -8.79 -8.94
C ALA A 250 -8.25 -7.34 -8.48
N PHE A 251 -8.19 -7.15 -7.18
CA PHE A 251 -7.77 -5.91 -6.55
C PHE A 251 -6.55 -6.18 -5.68
N CYS A 252 -5.58 -5.27 -5.76
CA CYS A 252 -4.37 -5.31 -4.97
C CYS A 252 -3.94 -3.89 -4.59
N THR A 253 -3.74 -3.64 -3.30
CA THR A 253 -3.36 -2.31 -2.85
C THR A 253 -1.97 -1.91 -3.37
N HIS A 254 -0.96 -2.77 -3.22
CA HIS A 254 0.42 -2.44 -3.53
C HIS A 254 0.95 -3.15 -4.78
N PRO A 255 1.05 -2.47 -5.93
CA PRO A 255 1.55 -3.05 -7.17
C PRO A 255 3.09 -3.04 -7.22
N LEU A 256 3.75 -3.95 -6.46
CA LEU A 256 5.21 -4.05 -6.53
C LEU A 256 5.69 -4.52 -7.91
N LEU A 257 4.97 -5.44 -8.51
CA LEU A 257 5.10 -5.93 -9.89
C LEU A 257 6.54 -6.22 -10.33
N SER A 258 7.25 -6.97 -9.47
CA SER A 258 8.66 -7.30 -9.67
C SER A 258 8.87 -8.32 -10.79
N GLY A 259 9.99 -8.21 -11.48
CA GLY A 259 10.44 -9.17 -12.48
C GLY A 259 9.41 -9.40 -13.59
N PRO A 260 8.93 -10.65 -13.81
CA PRO A 260 8.00 -10.98 -14.90
C PRO A 260 6.53 -10.66 -14.63
N ALA A 261 6.21 -9.90 -13.57
CA ALA A 261 4.82 -9.71 -13.12
C ALA A 261 3.92 -9.12 -14.21
N LEU A 262 4.35 -8.05 -14.87
CA LEU A 262 3.59 -7.40 -15.93
C LEU A 262 3.33 -8.34 -17.11
N ASP A 263 4.35 -9.08 -17.55
CA ASP A 263 4.21 -10.03 -18.66
C ASP A 263 3.26 -11.20 -18.29
N ARG A 264 3.29 -11.65 -17.04
CA ARG A 264 2.34 -12.67 -16.54
C ARG A 264 0.91 -12.19 -16.52
N ILE A 265 0.68 -10.94 -16.07
CA ILE A 265 -0.65 -10.35 -16.04
C ILE A 265 -1.17 -10.17 -17.47
N GLU A 266 -0.38 -9.57 -18.35
CA GLU A 266 -0.75 -9.35 -19.75
C GLU A 266 -1.01 -10.65 -20.51
N GLY A 267 -0.16 -11.67 -20.27
CA GLY A 267 -0.30 -13.00 -20.89
C GLY A 267 -1.35 -13.93 -20.27
N SER A 268 -2.00 -13.52 -19.18
CA SER A 268 -3.01 -14.36 -18.51
C SER A 268 -4.37 -14.27 -19.20
N ASP A 269 -4.86 -15.33 -19.82
CA ASP A 269 -6.22 -15.40 -20.35
C ASP A 269 -7.29 -15.57 -19.25
N ALA A 270 -6.86 -15.96 -18.06
CA ALA A 270 -7.74 -16.22 -16.92
C ALA A 270 -8.09 -14.96 -16.12
N LEU A 271 -7.17 -13.98 -16.05
CA LEU A 271 -7.34 -12.70 -15.36
C LEU A 271 -7.74 -11.64 -16.37
N SER A 272 -8.94 -11.09 -16.24
CA SER A 272 -9.45 -10.07 -17.15
C SER A 272 -8.94 -8.68 -16.81
N GLU A 273 -8.78 -8.37 -15.51
CA GLU A 273 -8.36 -7.06 -15.01
C GLU A 273 -7.71 -7.15 -13.65
N LEU A 274 -6.70 -6.33 -13.43
CA LEU A 274 -6.10 -6.07 -12.12
C LEU A 274 -6.27 -4.59 -11.79
N ILE A 275 -6.99 -4.29 -10.71
CA ILE A 275 -7.13 -2.94 -10.18
C ILE A 275 -6.10 -2.78 -9.07
N VAL A 276 -5.31 -1.71 -9.12
CA VAL A 276 -4.27 -1.40 -8.13
C VAL A 276 -4.35 0.04 -7.66
N THR A 277 -3.64 0.37 -6.59
CA THR A 277 -3.50 1.77 -6.19
C THR A 277 -2.19 2.39 -6.70
N ASP A 278 -2.09 3.70 -6.59
CA ASP A 278 -0.89 4.47 -6.93
C ASP A 278 0.14 4.55 -5.77
N THR A 279 0.02 3.70 -4.76
CA THR A 279 1.00 3.61 -3.65
C THR A 279 2.42 3.30 -4.12
N ILE A 280 2.55 2.62 -5.25
CA ILE A 280 3.80 2.35 -5.96
C ILE A 280 3.56 2.66 -7.44
N PRO A 281 4.39 3.50 -8.07
CA PRO A 281 4.24 3.80 -9.50
C PRO A 281 4.49 2.57 -10.37
N LEU A 282 3.69 2.40 -11.42
CA LEU A 282 3.90 1.34 -12.39
C LEU A 282 5.15 1.61 -13.23
N ALA A 283 5.96 0.58 -13.45
CA ALA A 283 7.15 0.68 -14.31
C ALA A 283 6.79 0.98 -15.78
N ARG A 284 5.64 0.48 -16.25
CA ARG A 284 5.06 0.76 -17.57
C ARG A 284 3.53 0.61 -17.54
N PRO A 285 2.79 1.30 -18.42
CA PRO A 285 1.36 1.09 -18.57
C PRO A 285 1.03 -0.34 -19.01
N SER A 286 -0.15 -0.84 -18.64
CA SER A 286 -0.71 -2.11 -19.10
C SER A 286 -2.20 -1.95 -19.33
N SER A 287 -2.72 -2.53 -20.42
CA SER A 287 -4.17 -2.50 -20.74
C SER A 287 -5.02 -3.35 -19.79
N LYS A 288 -4.39 -4.21 -18.98
CA LYS A 288 -5.06 -5.05 -17.99
C LYS A 288 -4.96 -4.50 -16.57
N ILE A 289 -4.28 -3.38 -16.37
CA ILE A 289 -4.09 -2.79 -15.04
C ILE A 289 -4.76 -1.43 -15.00
N GLU A 290 -5.73 -1.29 -14.12
CA GLU A 290 -6.34 -0.03 -13.77
C GLU A 290 -5.71 0.50 -12.47
N VAL A 291 -5.34 1.78 -12.45
CA VAL A 291 -4.75 2.43 -11.26
C VAL A 291 -5.76 3.40 -10.67
N ILE A 292 -6.08 3.22 -9.40
CA ILE A 292 -6.93 4.13 -8.64
C ILE A 292 -6.09 4.91 -7.64
N SER A 293 -6.39 6.20 -7.46
CA SER A 293 -5.58 7.04 -6.58
C SER A 293 -6.04 6.97 -5.13
N VAL A 294 -5.07 6.85 -4.22
CA VAL A 294 -5.30 6.94 -2.77
C VAL A 294 -5.05 8.35 -2.23
N ALA A 295 -4.72 9.30 -3.10
CA ALA A 295 -4.42 10.68 -2.71
C ALA A 295 -5.53 11.36 -1.90
N PRO A 296 -6.83 11.25 -2.24
CA PRO A 296 -7.89 11.87 -1.44
C PRO A 296 -7.93 11.35 0.01
N LEU A 297 -7.72 10.04 0.21
CA LEU A 297 -7.73 9.44 1.52
C LEU A 297 -6.53 9.87 2.37
N PHE A 298 -5.33 9.95 1.78
CA PHE A 298 -4.15 10.48 2.46
C PHE A 298 -4.27 11.97 2.77
N ALA A 299 -4.85 12.76 1.87
CA ALA A 299 -5.09 14.18 2.08
C ALA A 299 -6.04 14.44 3.25
N ASP A 300 -7.16 13.71 3.33
CA ASP A 300 -8.09 13.81 4.47
C ASP A 300 -7.41 13.39 5.79
N ALA A 301 -6.61 12.31 5.78
CA ALA A 301 -5.85 11.88 6.95
C ALA A 301 -4.84 12.95 7.41
N ILE A 302 -4.10 13.57 6.50
CA ILE A 302 -3.16 14.66 6.81
C ILE A 302 -3.88 15.84 7.45
N HIS A 303 -5.03 16.26 6.92
CA HIS A 303 -5.83 17.35 7.49
C HIS A 303 -6.30 17.03 8.90
N ARG A 304 -6.84 15.83 9.13
CA ARG A 304 -7.30 15.42 10.46
C ARG A 304 -6.17 15.35 11.48
N ILE A 305 -5.03 14.78 11.08
CA ILE A 305 -3.84 14.72 11.94
C ILE A 305 -3.37 16.13 12.32
N SER A 306 -3.31 17.04 11.37
CA SER A 306 -2.83 18.41 11.61
C SER A 306 -3.81 19.27 12.43
N SER A 307 -5.10 18.95 12.37
CA SER A 307 -6.17 19.63 13.12
C SER A 307 -6.48 18.96 14.46
N ASP A 308 -5.72 17.93 14.85
CA ASP A 308 -5.96 17.08 16.02
C ASP A 308 -7.39 16.46 16.03
N GLU A 309 -7.93 16.21 14.81
CA GLU A 309 -9.22 15.55 14.61
C GLU A 309 -9.07 14.03 14.57
N SER A 310 -10.18 13.34 14.86
CA SER A 310 -10.20 11.87 14.80
C SER A 310 -10.06 11.36 13.38
N VAL A 311 -9.10 10.46 13.17
CA VAL A 311 -8.92 9.69 11.92
C VAL A 311 -9.73 8.40 11.90
N SER A 312 -10.45 8.07 12.99
CA SER A 312 -11.16 6.78 13.15
C SER A 312 -12.24 6.54 12.09
N THR A 313 -12.82 7.59 11.52
CA THR A 313 -13.80 7.48 10.44
C THR A 313 -13.20 7.03 9.10
N LEU A 314 -11.88 7.10 8.97
CA LEU A 314 -11.13 6.64 7.80
C LEU A 314 -10.73 5.16 7.93
N PHE A 315 -10.76 4.62 9.16
CA PHE A 315 -10.52 3.20 9.44
C PHE A 315 -11.83 2.44 9.28
N VAL A 316 -12.23 2.23 8.05
CA VAL A 316 -13.45 1.48 7.79
C VAL A 316 -13.10 -0.02 7.83
N ASP A 317 -13.51 -0.72 8.90
CA ASP A 317 -13.37 -2.18 9.07
C ASP A 317 -14.24 -2.97 8.09
#